data_407c1199515f28347cc88443849ca4f2
#
_entry.id   407c1199515f28347cc88443849ca4f2
#
_cell.length_a   1.000
_cell.length_b   1.000
_cell.length_c   1.000
_cell.angle_alpha   90.00
_cell.angle_beta   90.00
_cell.angle_gamma   90.00
#
_symmetry.space_group_name_H-M   'P 1'
#
loop_
_entity.id
_entity.type
_entity.pdbx_description
1 polymer ?
#
loop_
_entity_poly.entity_id
_entity_poly.type
_entity_poly.pdbx_seq_one_letter_code
_entity_poly.pdbx_strand_id
1 'polypeptide(L)'
;MSPSDGRRSWPCQLGPSATIDAARAPSRTPDWCIDASEVIEHLGLVPHPEGGWYRETWRDLPADGGRGVGTAIYFLLEDGQRSHWHRVDAAEAWHHYAGGRLELAIAEDDHHQVLTLGDALSSDCEPQAVVPPRAWQAARALDGWVLVGCTVSPAFDFSGFELAPPEWAPAAWEQPGW
;
A
#
# COMPACT_ATOMS: atom_id res chain seq x y z
N MET A 1 0.19 -26.48 43.16
CA MET A 1 0.84 -25.16 43.01
C MET A 1 0.57 -24.68 41.59
N SER A 2 -0.43 -23.82 41.39
CA SER A 2 -0.77 -23.24 40.11
C SER A 2 -0.15 -21.85 40.04
N PRO A 3 0.41 -21.42 38.89
CA PRO A 3 0.90 -20.06 38.73
C PRO A 3 -0.27 -19.11 38.42
N SER A 4 -0.30 -18.02 39.18
CA SER A 4 -1.28 -16.93 39.08
C SER A 4 -1.06 -16.13 37.81
N ASP A 5 -2.12 -15.99 37.00
CA ASP A 5 -2.26 -15.13 35.82
C ASP A 5 -2.28 -13.65 36.23
N GLY A 6 -1.18 -12.97 36.01
CA GLY A 6 -0.99 -11.55 36.29
C GLY A 6 -1.45 -10.64 35.13
N ARG A 7 -2.73 -10.63 34.80
CA ARG A 7 -3.29 -9.62 33.88
C ARG A 7 -3.32 -8.25 34.56
N ARG A 8 -2.45 -7.34 34.13
CA ARG A 8 -2.53 -5.94 34.48
C ARG A 8 -3.68 -5.29 33.73
N SER A 9 -4.78 -5.01 34.44
CA SER A 9 -5.82 -4.14 33.94
C SER A 9 -5.38 -2.67 34.06
N TRP A 10 -5.34 -1.97 32.97
CA TRP A 10 -5.16 -0.52 32.96
C TRP A 10 -6.51 0.13 33.27
N PRO A 11 -6.65 0.99 34.30
CA PRO A 11 -7.88 1.71 34.51
C PRO A 11 -8.02 2.83 33.48
N CYS A 12 -9.07 2.78 32.69
CA CYS A 12 -9.51 3.89 31.85
C CYS A 12 -10.11 4.96 32.79
N GLN A 13 -9.33 5.95 33.21
CA GLN A 13 -9.85 7.10 33.93
C GLN A 13 -10.46 8.07 32.94
N LEU A 14 -11.78 8.10 32.86
CA LEU A 14 -12.52 9.19 32.25
C LEU A 14 -12.34 10.43 33.13
N GLY A 15 -11.53 11.38 32.65
CA GLY A 15 -11.40 12.73 33.26
C GLY A 15 -12.72 13.52 33.11
N PRO A 16 -12.92 14.59 33.90
CA PRO A 16 -14.16 15.36 33.89
C PRO A 16 -14.39 15.99 32.51
N SER A 17 -15.66 15.94 32.07
CA SER A 17 -16.19 16.52 30.82
C SER A 17 -15.66 17.93 30.59
N ALA A 18 -14.70 18.08 29.68
CA ALA A 18 -14.32 19.38 29.16
C ALA A 18 -15.39 19.82 28.16
N THR A 19 -16.04 20.93 28.46
CA THR A 19 -16.92 21.64 27.53
C THR A 19 -16.08 22.05 26.33
N ILE A 20 -16.30 21.43 25.15
CA ILE A 20 -15.62 21.78 23.92
C ILE A 20 -16.15 23.13 23.48
N ASP A 21 -15.31 24.17 23.57
CA ASP A 21 -15.58 25.48 23.01
C ASP A 21 -15.64 25.37 21.49
N ALA A 22 -16.83 25.46 20.91
CA ALA A 22 -17.10 25.32 19.47
C ALA A 22 -16.45 26.43 18.59
N ALA A 23 -15.76 27.39 19.21
CA ALA A 23 -15.13 28.52 18.50
C ALA A 23 -13.69 28.28 18.05
N ARG A 24 -13.09 27.12 18.34
CA ARG A 24 -11.70 26.77 17.97
C ARG A 24 -11.62 25.41 17.28
N ALA A 25 -12.42 25.23 16.22
CA ALA A 25 -12.16 24.16 15.29
C ALA A 25 -10.83 24.50 14.55
N PRO A 26 -9.84 23.58 14.53
CA PRO A 26 -8.69 23.76 13.65
C PRO A 26 -9.19 23.79 12.21
N SER A 27 -8.72 24.72 11.41
CA SER A 27 -8.98 24.87 9.97
C SER A 27 -8.26 23.79 9.15
N ARG A 28 -8.24 22.54 9.61
CA ARG A 28 -7.83 21.40 8.79
C ARG A 28 -9.06 20.93 8.02
N THR A 29 -9.01 21.06 6.71
CA THR A 29 -9.85 20.25 5.82
C THR A 29 -9.81 18.83 6.32
N PRO A 30 -10.95 18.16 6.52
CA PRO A 30 -10.94 16.75 6.90
C PRO A 30 -10.10 15.95 5.89
N ASP A 31 -9.33 14.97 6.34
CA ASP A 31 -8.38 14.20 5.50
C ASP A 31 -9.03 13.56 4.26
N TRP A 32 -10.35 13.41 4.21
CA TRP A 32 -11.15 12.98 3.06
C TRP A 32 -11.45 14.09 2.02
N CYS A 33 -11.01 15.33 2.25
CA CYS A 33 -11.13 16.44 1.29
C CYS A 33 -9.79 16.78 0.61
N ILE A 34 -8.71 16.03 0.89
CA ILE A 34 -7.42 16.23 0.22
C ILE A 34 -7.50 15.60 -1.17
N ASP A 35 -7.16 16.38 -2.20
CA ASP A 35 -7.10 15.92 -3.58
C ASP A 35 -5.83 15.08 -3.82
N ALA A 36 -5.91 14.13 -4.74
CA ALA A 36 -4.74 13.34 -5.17
C ALA A 36 -3.58 14.23 -5.63
N SER A 37 -3.87 15.30 -6.35
CA SER A 37 -2.87 16.26 -6.84
C SER A 37 -2.11 16.94 -5.71
N GLU A 38 -2.77 17.26 -4.59
CA GLU A 38 -2.15 17.85 -3.42
C GLU A 38 -1.20 16.85 -2.73
N VAL A 39 -1.58 15.55 -2.68
CA VAL A 39 -0.71 14.48 -2.15
C VAL A 39 0.51 14.28 -3.05
N ILE A 40 0.31 14.23 -4.37
CA ILE A 40 1.36 14.10 -5.37
C ILE A 40 2.39 15.21 -5.22
N GLU A 41 1.93 16.48 -5.16
CA GLU A 41 2.80 17.64 -4.98
C GLU A 41 3.51 17.61 -3.62
N HIS A 42 2.77 17.38 -2.54
CA HIS A 42 3.30 17.37 -1.18
C HIS A 42 4.40 16.32 -0.98
N LEU A 43 4.18 15.11 -1.51
CA LEU A 43 5.14 14.01 -1.41
C LEU A 43 6.19 14.03 -2.52
N GLY A 44 6.06 14.90 -3.54
CA GLY A 44 6.98 14.99 -4.68
C GLY A 44 6.98 13.70 -5.51
N LEU A 45 5.80 13.15 -5.79
CA LEU A 45 5.67 11.93 -6.56
C LEU A 45 5.83 12.20 -8.05
N VAL A 46 6.35 11.23 -8.79
CA VAL A 46 6.51 11.25 -10.25
C VAL A 46 5.79 10.05 -10.88
N PRO A 47 5.41 10.12 -12.18
CA PRO A 47 4.75 8.99 -12.84
C PRO A 47 5.57 7.71 -12.81
N HIS A 48 4.92 6.57 -12.57
CA HIS A 48 5.54 5.24 -12.61
C HIS A 48 5.25 4.54 -13.96
N PRO A 49 6.19 3.73 -14.50
CA PRO A 49 5.98 3.03 -15.78
C PRO A 49 4.79 2.07 -15.81
N GLU A 50 4.41 1.47 -14.69
CA GLU A 50 3.26 0.56 -14.56
C GLU A 50 1.91 1.28 -14.43
N GLY A 51 1.92 2.60 -14.28
CA GLY A 51 0.79 3.45 -13.93
C GLY A 51 0.91 3.99 -12.50
N GLY A 52 0.11 5.03 -12.18
CA GLY A 52 0.19 5.71 -10.89
C GLY A 52 1.43 6.59 -10.71
N TRP A 53 1.69 6.96 -9.47
CA TRP A 53 2.71 7.91 -9.05
C TRP A 53 3.55 7.34 -7.93
N TYR A 54 4.89 7.58 -7.95
CA TYR A 54 5.78 7.04 -6.93
C TYR A 54 6.91 8.00 -6.55
N ARG A 55 7.52 7.71 -5.39
CA ARG A 55 8.82 8.27 -4.99
C ARG A 55 9.56 7.25 -4.14
N GLU A 56 10.81 6.95 -4.49
CA GLU A 56 11.69 6.16 -3.63
C GLU A 56 12.05 6.98 -2.37
N THR A 57 11.80 6.38 -1.20
CA THR A 57 12.05 7.00 0.10
C THR A 57 13.28 6.43 0.77
N TRP A 58 13.63 5.21 0.42
CA TRP A 58 14.79 4.53 0.96
C TRP A 58 15.32 3.47 -0.01
N ARG A 59 16.65 3.36 -0.05
CA ARG A 59 17.39 2.29 -0.71
C ARG A 59 18.62 1.95 0.12
N ASP A 60 18.81 0.67 0.44
CA ASP A 60 20.06 0.19 0.98
C ASP A 60 21.13 0.14 -0.11
N LEU A 61 22.30 0.73 0.18
CA LEU A 61 23.45 0.83 -0.72
C LEU A 61 24.68 0.18 -0.06
N PRO A 62 24.90 -1.12 -0.22
CA PRO A 62 26.06 -1.80 0.36
C PRO A 62 27.37 -1.23 -0.17
N ALA A 63 28.39 -1.18 0.70
CA ALA A 63 29.70 -0.61 0.38
C ALA A 63 30.46 -1.38 -0.72
N ASP A 64 30.13 -2.66 -0.93
CA ASP A 64 30.69 -3.51 -1.97
C ASP A 64 30.03 -3.34 -3.35
N GLY A 65 29.01 -2.46 -3.44
CA GLY A 65 28.24 -2.24 -4.66
C GLY A 65 27.28 -3.36 -5.03
N GLY A 66 27.06 -4.33 -4.12
CA GLY A 66 26.09 -5.40 -4.31
C GLY A 66 24.63 -4.92 -4.22
N ARG A 67 23.69 -5.85 -4.40
CA ARG A 67 22.28 -5.59 -4.21
C ARG A 67 21.98 -5.40 -2.73
N GLY A 68 21.36 -4.26 -2.39
CA GLY A 68 20.98 -3.94 -1.02
C GLY A 68 19.90 -4.89 -0.45
N VAL A 69 19.68 -4.78 0.86
CA VAL A 69 18.68 -5.62 1.55
C VAL A 69 17.25 -5.18 1.28
N GLY A 70 17.01 -3.94 0.82
CA GLY A 70 15.67 -3.49 0.51
C GLY A 70 15.59 -2.08 -0.07
N THR A 71 14.41 -1.78 -0.59
CA THR A 71 13.96 -0.45 -1.03
C THR A 71 12.57 -0.19 -0.50
N ALA A 72 12.22 1.08 -0.31
CA ALA A 72 10.87 1.50 0.00
C ALA A 72 10.45 2.69 -0.86
N ILE A 73 9.19 2.70 -1.29
CA ILE A 73 8.58 3.78 -2.06
C ILE A 73 7.27 4.24 -1.40
N TYR A 74 6.87 5.48 -1.66
CA TYR A 74 5.46 5.84 -1.71
C TYR A 74 4.93 5.54 -3.09
N PHE A 75 3.70 5.04 -3.16
CA PHE A 75 3.01 4.78 -4.40
C PHE A 75 1.55 5.24 -4.28
N LEU A 76 1.05 5.96 -5.28
CA LEU A 76 -0.30 6.52 -5.29
C LEU A 76 -1.00 6.16 -6.60
N LEU A 77 -2.23 5.70 -6.46
CA LEU A 77 -3.17 5.59 -7.57
C LEU A 77 -4.29 6.63 -7.39
N GLU A 78 -4.59 7.38 -8.43
CA GLU A 78 -5.76 8.26 -8.47
C GLU A 78 -7.04 7.44 -8.66
N ASP A 79 -8.19 8.07 -8.49
CA ASP A 79 -9.49 7.44 -8.70
C ASP A 79 -9.59 6.78 -10.09
N GLY A 80 -9.92 5.50 -10.11
CA GLY A 80 -10.01 4.70 -11.32
C GLY A 80 -8.66 4.34 -11.98
N GLN A 81 -7.54 4.80 -11.44
CA GLN A 81 -6.23 4.36 -11.90
C GLN A 81 -5.88 2.96 -11.44
N ARG A 82 -4.96 2.35 -12.19
CA ARG A 82 -4.40 1.04 -11.89
C ARG A 82 -2.89 1.01 -12.12
N SER A 83 -2.22 0.15 -11.35
CA SER A 83 -0.91 -0.40 -11.66
C SER A 83 -1.13 -1.62 -12.54
N HIS A 84 -0.55 -1.60 -13.74
CA HIS A 84 -0.68 -2.69 -14.70
C HIS A 84 0.06 -3.95 -14.23
N TRP A 85 -0.32 -5.10 -14.78
CA TRP A 85 0.32 -6.38 -14.48
C TRP A 85 1.84 -6.31 -14.65
N HIS A 86 2.53 -6.60 -13.57
CA HIS A 86 3.98 -6.65 -13.51
C HIS A 86 4.43 -7.70 -12.49
N ARG A 87 5.72 -8.02 -12.50
CA ARG A 87 6.33 -8.87 -11.47
C ARG A 87 7.73 -8.42 -11.14
N VAL A 88 8.15 -8.75 -9.93
CA VAL A 88 9.48 -8.45 -9.40
C VAL A 88 10.14 -9.76 -8.96
N ASP A 89 11.47 -9.85 -9.09
CA ASP A 89 12.24 -11.03 -8.70
C ASP A 89 12.43 -11.19 -7.18
N ALA A 90 11.88 -10.26 -6.39
CA ALA A 90 11.95 -10.20 -4.93
C ALA A 90 10.54 -10.13 -4.32
N ALA A 91 10.44 -10.39 -3.02
CA ALA A 91 9.17 -10.19 -2.31
C ALA A 91 8.85 -8.70 -2.19
N GLU A 92 7.58 -8.35 -2.37
CA GLU A 92 7.09 -6.99 -2.24
C GLU A 92 5.95 -6.92 -1.23
N ALA A 93 6.12 -6.06 -0.22
CA ALA A 93 5.09 -5.79 0.77
C ALA A 93 4.39 -4.46 0.46
N TRP A 94 3.07 -4.51 0.34
CA TRP A 94 2.19 -3.36 0.15
C TRP A 94 1.57 -2.97 1.48
N HIS A 95 1.58 -1.67 1.82
CA HIS A 95 1.07 -1.14 3.08
C HIS A 95 0.11 0.00 2.79
N HIS A 96 -1.14 -0.09 3.22
CA HIS A 96 -2.11 1.00 3.11
C HIS A 96 -1.77 2.13 4.07
N TYR A 97 -1.70 3.37 3.56
CA TYR A 97 -1.39 4.55 4.38
C TYR A 97 -2.57 5.51 4.47
N ALA A 98 -3.25 5.81 3.36
CA ALA A 98 -4.33 6.80 3.35
C ALA A 98 -5.19 6.69 2.08
N GLY A 99 -6.35 7.34 2.11
CA GLY A 99 -7.27 7.41 0.98
C GLY A 99 -8.26 6.26 0.95
N GLY A 100 -8.74 5.93 -0.24
CA GLY A 100 -9.69 4.85 -0.49
C GLY A 100 -9.07 3.46 -0.36
N ARG A 101 -9.86 2.44 -0.68
CA ARG A 101 -9.39 1.06 -0.71
C ARG A 101 -8.64 0.76 -2.02
N LEU A 102 -7.74 -0.20 -1.93
CA LEU A 102 -7.01 -0.72 -3.08
C LEU A 102 -7.30 -2.21 -3.22
N GLU A 103 -7.65 -2.67 -4.40
CA GLU A 103 -7.57 -4.09 -4.73
C GLU A 103 -6.19 -4.42 -5.27
N LEU A 104 -5.59 -5.47 -4.69
CA LEU A 104 -4.33 -6.06 -5.12
C LEU A 104 -4.60 -7.46 -5.65
N ALA A 105 -4.41 -7.63 -6.95
CA ALA A 105 -4.49 -8.91 -7.64
C ALA A 105 -3.11 -9.57 -7.64
N ILE A 106 -3.06 -10.84 -7.27
CA ILE A 106 -1.83 -11.65 -7.25
C ILE A 106 -2.11 -12.95 -8.02
N ALA A 107 -1.23 -13.28 -8.95
CA ALA A 107 -1.31 -14.52 -9.72
C ALA A 107 0.05 -15.24 -9.72
N GLU A 108 0.03 -16.47 -9.25
CA GLU A 108 1.18 -17.36 -9.17
C GLU A 108 0.77 -18.73 -9.74
N ASP A 109 1.32 -19.10 -10.88
CA ASP A 109 0.94 -20.30 -11.65
C ASP A 109 -0.59 -20.43 -11.81
N ASP A 110 -1.19 -21.47 -11.21
CA ASP A 110 -2.64 -21.71 -11.23
C ASP A 110 -3.38 -21.11 -10.02
N HIS A 111 -2.66 -20.36 -9.16
CA HIS A 111 -3.25 -19.76 -7.96
C HIS A 111 -3.45 -18.25 -8.13
N HIS A 112 -4.69 -17.82 -8.03
CA HIS A 112 -5.08 -16.42 -8.19
C HIS A 112 -5.83 -15.95 -6.97
N GLN A 113 -5.51 -14.74 -6.49
CA GLN A 113 -6.23 -14.11 -5.38
C GLN A 113 -6.36 -12.60 -5.60
N VAL A 114 -7.39 -12.03 -5.01
CA VAL A 114 -7.57 -10.58 -4.89
C VAL A 114 -7.72 -10.24 -3.42
N LEU A 115 -6.88 -9.34 -2.94
CA LEU A 115 -6.91 -8.82 -1.58
C LEU A 115 -7.37 -7.37 -1.62
N THR A 116 -8.17 -6.96 -0.65
CA THR A 116 -8.54 -5.56 -0.49
C THR A 116 -7.70 -4.96 0.62
N LEU A 117 -6.88 -3.97 0.26
CA LEU A 117 -6.11 -3.19 1.24
C LEU A 117 -6.88 -1.94 1.63
N GLY A 118 -6.82 -1.59 2.91
CA GLY A 118 -7.52 -0.44 3.46
C GLY A 118 -7.23 -0.21 4.93
N ASP A 119 -8.08 0.59 5.58
CA ASP A 119 -7.96 0.87 7.01
C ASP A 119 -8.07 -0.42 7.83
N ALA A 120 -7.11 -0.64 8.71
CA ALA A 120 -7.04 -1.78 9.63
C ALA A 120 -8.26 -1.91 10.57
N LEU A 121 -9.06 -0.88 10.70
CA LEU A 121 -10.30 -0.88 11.49
C LEU A 121 -11.52 -1.35 10.69
N SER A 122 -11.39 -1.52 9.36
CA SER A 122 -12.44 -2.08 8.52
C SER A 122 -12.40 -3.62 8.55
N SER A 123 -13.56 -4.26 8.71
CA SER A 123 -13.65 -5.73 8.77
C SER A 123 -13.34 -6.44 7.46
N ASP A 124 -13.35 -5.69 6.35
CA ASP A 124 -13.27 -6.24 4.99
C ASP A 124 -11.94 -5.90 4.29
N CYS A 125 -10.98 -5.33 5.01
CA CYS A 125 -9.70 -4.89 4.47
C CYS A 125 -8.53 -5.39 5.31
N GLU A 126 -7.41 -5.62 4.62
CA GLU A 126 -6.12 -5.87 5.25
C GLU A 126 -5.27 -4.58 5.20
N PRO A 127 -4.52 -4.22 6.25
CA PRO A 127 -3.66 -3.03 6.22
C PRO A 127 -2.39 -3.25 5.38
N GLN A 128 -2.03 -4.49 5.11
CA GLN A 128 -0.88 -4.87 4.29
C GLN A 128 -1.07 -6.22 3.61
N ALA A 129 -0.33 -6.43 2.53
CA ALA A 129 -0.20 -7.73 1.87
C ALA A 129 1.23 -7.93 1.38
N VAL A 130 1.62 -9.20 1.17
CA VAL A 130 2.93 -9.55 0.61
C VAL A 130 2.73 -10.32 -0.68
N VAL A 131 3.35 -9.85 -1.74
CA VAL A 131 3.43 -10.52 -3.03
C VAL A 131 4.71 -11.35 -3.07
N PRO A 132 4.62 -12.67 -3.35
CA PRO A 132 5.79 -13.53 -3.46
C PRO A 132 6.72 -13.11 -4.61
N PRO A 133 8.03 -13.44 -4.55
CA PRO A 133 8.93 -13.21 -5.66
C PRO A 133 8.41 -13.86 -6.95
N ARG A 134 8.44 -13.11 -8.06
CA ARG A 134 8.01 -13.52 -9.41
C ARG A 134 6.51 -13.77 -9.61
N ALA A 135 5.67 -13.65 -8.58
CA ALA A 135 4.23 -13.62 -8.78
C ALA A 135 3.83 -12.38 -9.58
N TRP A 136 2.91 -12.53 -10.52
CA TRP A 136 2.29 -11.41 -11.21
C TRP A 136 1.38 -10.66 -10.25
N GLN A 137 1.44 -9.34 -10.30
CA GLN A 137 0.61 -8.48 -9.50
C GLN A 137 0.07 -7.31 -10.32
N ALA A 138 -1.10 -6.84 -9.94
CA ALA A 138 -1.72 -5.62 -10.46
C ALA A 138 -2.56 -4.99 -9.34
N ALA A 139 -2.75 -3.68 -9.38
CA ALA A 139 -3.53 -3.00 -8.35
C ALA A 139 -4.47 -1.97 -8.96
N ARG A 140 -5.59 -1.69 -8.29
CA ARG A 140 -6.51 -0.61 -8.68
C ARG A 140 -7.11 0.10 -7.47
N ALA A 141 -7.29 1.40 -7.61
CA ALA A 141 -8.02 2.21 -6.65
C ALA A 141 -9.54 1.96 -6.77
N LEU A 142 -10.26 1.83 -5.64
CA LEU A 142 -11.70 1.56 -5.61
C LEU A 142 -12.56 2.78 -5.28
N ASP A 143 -12.18 3.55 -4.28
CA ASP A 143 -13.03 4.57 -3.65
C ASP A 143 -12.31 5.93 -3.63
N GLY A 144 -11.92 6.43 -4.78
CA GLY A 144 -11.08 7.62 -4.90
C GLY A 144 -9.59 7.26 -4.93
N TRP A 145 -8.71 8.24 -4.69
CA TRP A 145 -7.28 8.00 -4.67
C TRP A 145 -6.85 7.15 -3.46
N VAL A 146 -5.76 6.42 -3.61
CA VAL A 146 -5.16 5.62 -2.53
C VAL A 146 -3.65 5.79 -2.50
N LEU A 147 -3.09 6.03 -1.30
CA LEU A 147 -1.66 6.06 -1.04
C LEU A 147 -1.25 4.80 -0.31
N VAL A 148 -0.27 4.13 -0.86
CA VAL A 148 0.35 2.94 -0.24
C VAL A 148 1.86 3.13 -0.13
N GLY A 149 2.51 2.31 0.69
CA GLY A 149 3.95 2.10 0.66
C GLY A 149 4.24 0.74 0.07
N CYS A 150 5.28 0.64 -0.77
CA CYS A 150 5.78 -0.64 -1.23
C CYS A 150 7.21 -0.84 -0.75
N THR A 151 7.48 -2.00 -0.15
CA THR A 151 8.83 -2.38 0.32
C THR A 151 9.24 -3.65 -0.39
N VAL A 152 10.38 -3.59 -1.10
CA VAL A 152 10.93 -4.74 -1.85
C VAL A 152 12.20 -5.24 -1.17
N SER A 153 12.27 -6.56 -0.95
CA SER A 153 13.44 -7.20 -0.32
C SER A 153 13.76 -8.54 -1.01
N PRO A 154 15.01 -8.74 -1.49
CA PRO A 154 16.12 -7.79 -1.66
C PRO A 154 15.76 -6.53 -2.45
N ALA A 155 16.58 -5.48 -2.37
CA ALA A 155 16.30 -4.18 -2.97
C ALA A 155 15.80 -4.26 -4.42
N PHE A 156 14.83 -3.45 -4.77
CA PHE A 156 14.30 -3.38 -6.14
C PHE A 156 15.42 -3.06 -7.15
N ASP A 157 15.41 -3.78 -8.28
CA ASP A 157 16.26 -3.53 -9.42
C ASP A 157 15.43 -3.70 -10.70
N PHE A 158 15.57 -2.75 -11.64
CA PHE A 158 14.86 -2.81 -12.92
C PHE A 158 15.22 -4.04 -13.75
N SER A 159 16.39 -4.64 -13.56
CA SER A 159 16.75 -5.90 -14.23
C SER A 159 15.92 -7.10 -13.75
N GLY A 160 15.34 -7.02 -12.56
CA GLY A 160 14.41 -8.02 -11.99
C GLY A 160 12.94 -7.68 -12.16
N PHE A 161 12.62 -6.54 -12.79
CA PHE A 161 11.26 -6.06 -13.03
C PHE A 161 10.79 -6.44 -14.44
N GLU A 162 9.59 -6.96 -14.54
CA GLU A 162 8.94 -7.27 -15.81
C GLU A 162 7.54 -6.66 -15.83
N LEU A 163 7.29 -5.78 -16.80
CA LEU A 163 5.98 -5.21 -17.08
C LEU A 163 5.30 -6.04 -18.19
N ALA A 164 4.08 -6.47 -17.95
CA ALA A 164 3.30 -7.20 -18.94
C ALA A 164 2.96 -6.31 -20.16
N PRO A 165 2.80 -6.90 -21.35
CA PRO A 165 2.28 -6.15 -22.50
C PRO A 165 0.90 -5.53 -22.21
N PRO A 166 0.53 -4.43 -22.87
CA PRO A 166 -0.84 -3.92 -22.81
C PRO A 166 -1.87 -5.04 -23.12
N GLU A 167 -3.01 -5.01 -22.48
CA GLU A 167 -4.09 -6.01 -22.61
C GLU A 167 -3.73 -7.44 -22.16
N TRP A 168 -2.55 -7.65 -21.61
CA TRP A 168 -2.18 -8.96 -21.05
C TRP A 168 -2.77 -9.13 -19.63
N ALA A 169 -3.23 -10.34 -19.38
CA ALA A 169 -3.57 -10.81 -18.04
C ALA A 169 -3.11 -12.26 -17.86
N PRO A 170 -2.91 -12.75 -16.64
CA PRO A 170 -2.57 -14.15 -16.39
C PRO A 170 -3.58 -15.12 -17.03
N ALA A 171 -3.11 -16.30 -17.47
CA ALA A 171 -3.98 -17.34 -17.94
C ALA A 171 -5.02 -17.70 -16.86
N ALA A 172 -6.26 -17.92 -17.25
CA ALA A 172 -7.40 -18.18 -16.35
C ALA A 172 -7.78 -17.01 -15.41
N TRP A 173 -7.29 -15.79 -15.65
CA TRP A 173 -7.79 -14.62 -14.95
C TRP A 173 -9.19 -14.24 -15.47
N GLU A 174 -10.22 -14.52 -14.67
CA GLU A 174 -11.62 -14.35 -15.10
C GLU A 174 -12.24 -13.00 -14.67
N GLN A 175 -11.53 -12.18 -13.90
CA GLN A 175 -12.08 -10.92 -13.42
C GLN A 175 -11.92 -9.80 -14.46
N PRO A 176 -13.01 -9.17 -14.93
CA PRO A 176 -12.93 -8.08 -15.89
C PRO A 176 -12.33 -6.81 -15.25
N GLY A 177 -11.66 -6.01 -16.09
CA GLY A 177 -11.15 -4.69 -15.67
C GLY A 177 -9.78 -4.67 -14.99
N TRP A 178 -9.01 -5.73 -15.20
CA TRP A 178 -7.61 -5.81 -14.79
C TRP A 178 -6.65 -5.62 -15.95
#